data_2313e582099d170bdc2826d0e957b09b
#
_entry.id   2313e582099d170bdc2826d0e957b09b
#
_cell.length_a   1.000
_cell.length_b   1.000
_cell.length_c   1.000
_cell.angle_alpha   90.00
_cell.angle_beta   90.00
_cell.angle_gamma   90.00
#
_symmetry.space_group_name_H-M   'P 1'
#
loop_
_entity.id
_entity.type
_entity.pdbx_description
1 polymer ?
#
loop_
_entity_poly.entity_id
_entity_poly.type
_entity_poly.pdbx_seq_one_letter_code
_entity_poly.pdbx_strand_id
1 'polypeptide(L)'
;MNNRKGIQVLLLAVLSLFFLGGCGRGEGEAESEENPRSAATDQEEILYDYNTQDYYVERDGKQIYGVLYTPDNPGEKMPAVIFSHGIGGNYHVGEPYARELAARGFVVYCFDFCGGSPGSRSDGSTLEMSVFTEEADLEAVMEDIQGLDCVDKENLFLIGTSQGGAVSAITGAHHKDEVRGMVLLYPAFILAEQANELFQSPEEIPDTYYHLWMEVGRAYFEPLLGYDIYEDAAAYDKEVLLLHGDQDSIVPLSYSEKALEYYPSAELKVISGAGHGFYGENADLAVGYILEYLDKRMAGLPLY
;
A
#
# COMPACT_ATOMS: atom_id res chain seq x y z
N MET A 1 -12.38 -29.54 46.50
CA MET A 1 -13.64 -30.19 46.08
C MET A 1 -13.79 -29.96 44.59
N ASN A 2 -13.75 -31.06 43.84
CA ASN A 2 -13.80 -31.13 42.38
C ASN A 2 -15.17 -30.71 41.83
N ASN A 3 -15.19 -30.03 40.70
CA ASN A 3 -16.23 -30.28 39.69
C ASN A 3 -15.74 -29.95 38.28
N ARG A 4 -15.35 -30.98 37.55
CA ARG A 4 -15.20 -31.02 36.08
C ARG A 4 -16.59 -31.23 35.49
N LYS A 5 -17.00 -30.43 34.53
CA LYS A 5 -18.09 -30.80 33.59
C LYS A 5 -17.53 -30.74 32.17
N GLY A 6 -17.53 -31.89 31.54
CA GLY A 6 -17.11 -32.12 30.16
C GLY A 6 -18.17 -31.63 29.19
N ILE A 7 -17.71 -31.16 28.03
CA ILE A 7 -18.52 -30.83 26.85
C ILE A 7 -18.41 -32.01 25.90
N GLN A 8 -19.58 -32.61 25.58
CA GLN A 8 -19.72 -33.66 24.58
C GLN A 8 -19.63 -33.08 23.18
N VAL A 9 -18.83 -33.71 22.34
CA VAL A 9 -18.76 -33.46 20.90
C VAL A 9 -19.87 -34.30 20.25
N LEU A 10 -20.75 -33.64 19.49
CA LEU A 10 -21.80 -34.29 18.70
C LEU A 10 -21.32 -34.39 17.24
N LEU A 11 -21.00 -35.61 16.80
CA LEU A 11 -20.78 -35.93 15.39
C LEU A 11 -22.13 -36.13 14.70
N LEU A 12 -22.39 -35.39 13.65
CA LEU A 12 -23.49 -35.63 12.72
C LEU A 12 -22.91 -36.18 11.40
N ALA A 13 -23.19 -37.45 11.15
CA ALA A 13 -22.95 -38.10 9.88
C ALA A 13 -24.11 -37.81 8.93
N VAL A 14 -23.81 -37.35 7.71
CA VAL A 14 -24.80 -37.21 6.64
C VAL A 14 -24.57 -38.34 5.62
N LEU A 15 -25.63 -39.15 5.49
CA LEU A 15 -25.72 -40.29 4.57
C LEU A 15 -25.96 -39.78 3.12
N SER A 16 -25.16 -40.33 2.21
CA SER A 16 -25.36 -40.16 0.76
C SER A 16 -26.41 -41.15 0.26
N LEU A 17 -27.42 -40.69 -0.43
CA LEU A 17 -28.35 -41.52 -1.20
C LEU A 17 -28.10 -41.36 -2.70
N PHE A 18 -27.70 -42.44 -3.31
CA PHE A 18 -27.67 -42.61 -4.78
C PHE A 18 -29.09 -42.90 -5.29
N PHE A 19 -29.52 -42.21 -6.35
CA PHE A 19 -30.61 -42.63 -7.21
C PHE A 19 -30.12 -42.85 -8.65
N LEU A 20 -30.25 -44.11 -9.08
CA LEU A 20 -30.10 -44.54 -10.48
C LEU A 20 -31.48 -44.54 -11.17
N GLY A 21 -31.55 -44.14 -12.40
CA GLY A 21 -32.67 -44.38 -13.30
C GLY A 21 -32.67 -43.35 -14.41
N GLY A 22 -32.46 -43.71 -15.62
CA GLY A 22 -33.12 -44.44 -16.62
C GLY A 22 -32.88 -43.80 -18.00
N CYS A 23 -32.60 -44.63 -18.97
CA CYS A 23 -32.36 -44.33 -20.41
C CYS A 23 -33.48 -43.58 -21.10
N GLY A 24 -33.09 -42.64 -22.00
CA GLY A 24 -33.94 -42.12 -23.08
C GLY A 24 -33.04 -41.62 -24.22
N ARG A 25 -33.09 -42.35 -25.35
CA ARG A 25 -32.42 -41.98 -26.62
C ARG A 25 -33.14 -40.77 -27.25
N GLY A 26 -32.38 -39.76 -27.68
CA GLY A 26 -32.77 -38.71 -28.58
C GLY A 26 -31.55 -38.24 -29.33
N GLU A 27 -31.46 -38.60 -30.62
CA GLU A 27 -30.45 -38.10 -31.54
C GLU A 27 -30.78 -36.62 -31.84
N GLY A 28 -29.87 -35.73 -31.54
CA GLY A 28 -29.88 -34.33 -31.94
C GLY A 28 -28.44 -33.90 -32.15
N GLU A 29 -28.09 -33.61 -33.39
CA GLU A 29 -26.81 -33.03 -33.78
C GLU A 29 -26.62 -31.73 -33.03
N ALA A 30 -25.63 -31.67 -32.15
CA ALA A 30 -25.16 -30.45 -31.55
C ALA A 30 -23.96 -29.96 -32.35
N GLU A 31 -24.16 -28.87 -33.05
CA GLU A 31 -23.08 -28.02 -33.57
C GLU A 31 -22.18 -27.64 -32.41
N SER A 32 -20.90 -27.99 -32.50
CA SER A 32 -19.88 -27.56 -31.58
C SER A 32 -19.62 -26.06 -31.80
N GLU A 33 -20.18 -25.20 -30.96
CA GLU A 33 -19.68 -23.84 -30.81
C GLU A 33 -18.23 -23.93 -30.31
N GLU A 34 -17.28 -23.67 -31.21
CA GLU A 34 -15.90 -23.39 -30.85
C GLU A 34 -15.89 -22.14 -29.97
N ASN A 35 -15.64 -22.36 -28.70
CA ASN A 35 -15.31 -21.32 -27.74
C ASN A 35 -13.99 -20.67 -28.21
N PRO A 36 -13.97 -19.38 -28.61
CA PRO A 36 -12.74 -18.71 -28.95
C PRO A 36 -11.94 -18.55 -27.65
N ARG A 37 -11.06 -19.51 -27.37
CA ARG A 37 -9.98 -19.28 -26.43
C ARG A 37 -9.25 -18.02 -26.92
N SER A 38 -9.43 -16.93 -26.20
CA SER A 38 -8.63 -15.74 -26.32
C SER A 38 -7.17 -16.18 -26.33
N ALA A 39 -6.50 -15.90 -27.44
CA ALA A 39 -5.05 -15.99 -27.51
C ALA A 39 -4.51 -14.86 -26.63
N ALA A 40 -4.41 -15.11 -25.33
CA ALA A 40 -3.44 -14.42 -24.50
C ALA A 40 -2.09 -14.81 -25.09
N THR A 41 -1.43 -13.89 -25.72
CA THR A 41 -0.01 -14.01 -26.06
C THR A 41 0.71 -14.23 -24.75
N ASP A 42 1.25 -15.45 -24.54
CA ASP A 42 2.26 -15.75 -23.54
C ASP A 42 3.49 -14.87 -23.89
N GLN A 43 3.48 -13.61 -23.48
CA GLN A 43 4.70 -12.86 -23.37
C GLN A 43 5.40 -13.45 -22.15
N GLU A 44 6.56 -14.09 -22.35
CA GLU A 44 7.41 -14.50 -21.24
C GLU A 44 7.68 -13.24 -20.40
N GLU A 45 7.29 -13.26 -19.14
CA GLU A 45 7.52 -12.19 -18.18
C GLU A 45 9.04 -12.07 -17.98
N ILE A 46 9.62 -10.92 -18.34
CA ILE A 46 11.04 -10.68 -18.15
C ILE A 46 11.27 -10.41 -16.66
N LEU A 47 12.03 -11.28 -16.00
CA LEU A 47 12.45 -11.10 -14.62
C LEU A 47 13.95 -10.72 -14.59
N TYR A 48 14.26 -9.72 -13.78
CA TYR A 48 15.60 -9.23 -13.53
C TYR A 48 16.14 -9.76 -12.21
N ASP A 49 17.44 -10.07 -12.18
CA ASP A 49 18.16 -10.08 -10.91
C ASP A 49 18.27 -8.64 -10.39
N TYR A 50 18.40 -8.47 -9.07
CA TYR A 50 18.52 -7.14 -8.48
C TYR A 50 19.52 -7.14 -7.32
N ASN A 51 20.09 -5.97 -7.06
CA ASN A 51 20.96 -5.72 -5.92
C ASN A 51 20.23 -4.92 -4.86
N THR A 52 20.64 -5.10 -3.60
CA THR A 52 20.14 -4.31 -2.47
C THR A 52 21.28 -3.61 -1.76
N GLN A 53 21.05 -2.37 -1.33
CA GLN A 53 22.03 -1.64 -0.52
C GLN A 53 21.34 -0.77 0.52
N ASP A 54 21.99 -0.60 1.69
CA ASP A 54 21.64 0.45 2.64
C ASP A 54 21.85 1.80 1.95
N TYR A 55 20.84 2.66 1.99
CA TYR A 55 20.88 3.96 1.34
C TYR A 55 20.35 5.04 2.28
N TYR A 56 20.97 6.21 2.26
CA TYR A 56 20.65 7.32 3.15
C TYR A 56 20.32 8.57 2.33
N VAL A 57 19.21 9.20 2.66
CA VAL A 57 18.80 10.50 2.13
C VAL A 57 18.93 11.54 3.24
N GLU A 58 19.36 12.75 2.93
CA GLU A 58 19.44 13.84 3.90
C GLU A 58 18.26 14.80 3.75
N ARG A 59 17.64 15.15 4.89
CA ARG A 59 16.66 16.22 4.97
C ARG A 59 16.96 17.12 6.18
N ASP A 60 17.30 18.36 5.95
CA ASP A 60 17.53 19.39 7.02
C ASP A 60 18.51 18.91 8.11
N GLY A 61 19.58 18.19 7.70
CA GLY A 61 20.60 17.65 8.61
C GLY A 61 20.19 16.36 9.33
N LYS A 62 19.00 15.79 9.03
CA LYS A 62 18.56 14.47 9.47
C LYS A 62 18.87 13.44 8.38
N GLN A 63 19.29 12.24 8.81
CA GLN A 63 19.50 11.10 7.91
C GLN A 63 18.26 10.22 7.87
N ILE A 64 17.73 10.03 6.68
CA ILE A 64 16.64 9.11 6.37
C ILE A 64 17.26 7.81 5.87
N TYR A 65 17.12 6.74 6.64
CA TYR A 65 17.62 5.42 6.29
C TYR A 65 16.61 4.64 5.45
N GLY A 66 17.09 3.86 4.51
CA GLY A 66 16.29 2.90 3.78
C GLY A 66 17.14 1.84 3.08
N VAL A 67 16.45 0.96 2.36
CA VAL A 67 17.05 -0.06 1.49
C VAL A 67 16.63 0.21 0.05
N LEU A 68 17.62 0.40 -0.80
CA LEU A 68 17.44 0.58 -2.24
C LEU A 68 17.59 -0.76 -2.94
N TYR A 69 16.57 -1.13 -3.71
CA TYR A 69 16.54 -2.29 -4.60
C TYR A 69 16.74 -1.81 -6.03
N THR A 70 17.82 -2.26 -6.68
CA THR A 70 18.16 -1.83 -8.04
C THR A 70 18.22 -3.05 -8.96
N PRO A 71 17.34 -3.16 -9.97
CA PRO A 71 17.41 -4.23 -10.96
C PRO A 71 18.75 -4.22 -11.69
N ASP A 72 19.25 -5.40 -12.06
CA ASP A 72 20.45 -5.54 -12.88
C ASP A 72 20.06 -5.38 -14.37
N ASN A 73 19.85 -4.13 -14.77
CA ASN A 73 19.53 -3.72 -16.14
C ASN A 73 20.47 -2.63 -16.60
N PRO A 74 21.71 -2.99 -17.01
CA PRO A 74 22.75 -2.02 -17.30
C PRO A 74 22.44 -1.21 -18.57
N GLY A 75 22.52 0.10 -18.43
CA GLY A 75 22.44 1.04 -19.55
C GLY A 75 21.07 1.63 -19.83
N GLU A 76 20.05 1.30 -19.05
CA GLU A 76 18.72 1.85 -19.18
C GLU A 76 18.25 2.56 -17.91
N LYS A 77 17.42 3.58 -18.09
CA LYS A 77 16.74 4.23 -16.98
C LYS A 77 15.46 3.48 -16.66
N MET A 78 15.23 3.20 -15.39
CA MET A 78 14.13 2.37 -14.89
C MET A 78 13.10 3.19 -14.13
N PRO A 79 11.80 2.81 -14.18
CA PRO A 79 10.79 3.42 -13.33
C PRO A 79 11.15 3.20 -11.86
N ALA A 80 10.71 4.12 -11.00
CA ALA A 80 10.98 4.03 -9.57
C ALA A 80 9.70 3.97 -8.73
N VAL A 81 9.78 3.23 -7.64
CA VAL A 81 8.74 3.13 -6.60
C VAL A 81 9.35 3.54 -5.27
N ILE A 82 8.70 4.45 -4.57
CA ILE A 82 9.00 4.77 -3.18
C ILE A 82 7.91 4.18 -2.29
N PHE A 83 8.31 3.38 -1.29
CA PHE A 83 7.40 2.70 -0.39
C PHE A 83 7.41 3.32 1.00
N SER A 84 6.26 3.83 1.44
CA SER A 84 6.02 4.52 2.71
C SER A 84 5.29 3.60 3.69
N HIS A 85 5.92 3.31 4.84
CA HIS A 85 5.32 2.47 5.89
C HIS A 85 4.28 3.22 6.73
N GLY A 86 3.41 2.49 7.47
CA GLY A 86 2.48 3.05 8.44
C GLY A 86 3.12 3.38 9.79
N ILE A 87 2.35 4.02 10.68
CA ILE A 87 2.78 4.41 12.03
C ILE A 87 3.40 3.23 12.80
N GLY A 88 4.57 3.45 13.38
CA GLY A 88 5.30 2.44 14.15
C GLY A 88 5.94 1.34 13.29
N GLY A 89 5.84 1.44 11.95
CA GLY A 89 6.51 0.56 11.00
C GLY A 89 7.95 0.98 10.70
N ASN A 90 8.53 0.32 9.71
CA ASN A 90 9.84 0.62 9.16
C ASN A 90 9.95 0.03 7.74
N TYR A 91 11.08 0.18 7.08
CA TYR A 91 11.34 -0.29 5.71
C TYR A 91 11.00 -1.76 5.45
N HIS A 92 11.04 -2.62 6.47
CA HIS A 92 10.71 -4.05 6.32
C HIS A 92 9.27 -4.30 5.86
N VAL A 93 8.35 -3.35 6.12
CA VAL A 93 6.95 -3.45 5.65
C VAL A 93 6.91 -3.49 4.11
N GLY A 94 7.79 -2.76 3.46
CA GLY A 94 7.88 -2.69 2.00
C GLY A 94 8.66 -3.83 1.34
N GLU A 95 9.51 -4.55 2.09
CA GLU A 95 10.41 -5.55 1.50
C GLU A 95 9.72 -6.62 0.63
N PRO A 96 8.58 -7.22 1.03
CA PRO A 96 7.91 -8.21 0.20
C PRO A 96 7.50 -7.66 -1.17
N TYR A 97 7.00 -6.42 -1.18
CA TYR A 97 6.62 -5.73 -2.41
C TYR A 97 7.84 -5.32 -3.24
N ALA A 98 8.87 -4.79 -2.58
CA ALA A 98 10.09 -4.33 -3.24
C ALA A 98 10.80 -5.44 -4.02
N ARG A 99 10.85 -6.66 -3.49
CA ARG A 99 11.45 -7.82 -4.16
C ARG A 99 10.74 -8.16 -5.46
N GLU A 100 9.42 -8.18 -5.43
CA GLU A 100 8.59 -8.48 -6.59
C GLU A 100 8.69 -7.38 -7.67
N LEU A 101 8.68 -6.13 -7.24
CA LEU A 101 8.79 -4.98 -8.13
C LEU A 101 10.19 -4.85 -8.74
N ALA A 102 11.25 -5.05 -7.94
CA ALA A 102 12.61 -5.02 -8.44
C ALA A 102 12.88 -6.13 -9.46
N ALA A 103 12.36 -7.34 -9.24
CA ALA A 103 12.44 -8.42 -10.21
C ALA A 103 11.74 -8.08 -11.54
N ARG A 104 10.83 -7.10 -11.55
CA ARG A 104 10.12 -6.61 -12.76
C ARG A 104 10.65 -5.29 -13.31
N GLY A 105 11.84 -4.88 -12.88
CA GLY A 105 12.57 -3.75 -13.47
C GLY A 105 12.27 -2.39 -12.83
N PHE A 106 11.65 -2.34 -11.66
CA PHE A 106 11.49 -1.11 -10.91
C PHE A 106 12.65 -0.90 -9.93
N VAL A 107 13.21 0.29 -9.89
CA VAL A 107 14.03 0.72 -8.75
C VAL A 107 13.09 0.96 -7.58
N VAL A 108 13.34 0.32 -6.43
CA VAL A 108 12.45 0.46 -5.27
C VAL A 108 13.22 0.95 -4.06
N TYR A 109 12.71 1.97 -3.40
CA TYR A 109 13.24 2.45 -2.14
C TYR A 109 12.22 2.28 -1.02
N CYS A 110 12.56 1.44 -0.04
CA CYS A 110 11.83 1.28 1.20
C CYS A 110 12.60 1.96 2.31
N PHE A 111 12.00 2.90 3.01
CA PHE A 111 12.71 3.73 3.98
C PHE A 111 11.97 3.83 5.31
N ASP A 112 12.67 4.30 6.33
CA ASP A 112 12.13 4.64 7.63
C ASP A 112 11.86 6.13 7.70
N PHE A 113 10.64 6.54 8.02
CA PHE A 113 10.35 7.94 8.34
C PHE A 113 11.13 8.41 9.56
N CYS A 114 11.55 9.66 9.58
CA CYS A 114 12.19 10.31 10.72
C CYS A 114 11.25 10.33 11.93
N GLY A 115 11.58 9.54 12.96
CA GLY A 115 10.71 9.40 14.13
C GLY A 115 9.44 8.59 13.89
N GLY A 116 9.25 7.95 12.73
CA GLY A 116 8.05 7.18 12.38
C GLY A 116 7.81 5.94 13.24
N SER A 117 8.85 5.46 13.94
CA SER A 117 8.73 4.38 14.92
C SER A 117 9.86 4.42 15.96
N PRO A 118 9.66 3.75 17.13
CA PRO A 118 10.75 3.56 18.11
C PRO A 118 11.91 2.70 17.58
N GLY A 119 11.67 1.94 16.50
CA GLY A 119 12.65 1.07 15.85
C GLY A 119 13.22 1.64 14.55
N SER A 120 12.92 2.90 14.22
CA SER A 120 13.46 3.58 13.04
C SER A 120 14.99 3.68 13.10
N ARG A 121 15.65 3.47 11.97
CA ARG A 121 17.09 3.72 11.77
C ARG A 121 17.35 5.13 11.24
N SER A 122 16.29 5.84 10.88
CA SER A 122 16.35 7.27 10.57
C SER A 122 16.42 8.12 11.84
N ASP A 123 16.93 9.32 11.70
CA ASP A 123 16.98 10.30 12.78
C ASP A 123 15.58 10.73 13.24
N GLY A 124 15.51 11.47 14.34
CA GLY A 124 14.26 12.02 14.85
C GLY A 124 13.65 11.24 16.01
N SER A 125 12.50 11.71 16.45
CA SER A 125 11.78 11.17 17.61
C SER A 125 10.30 11.06 17.29
N THR A 126 9.66 10.02 17.83
CA THR A 126 8.19 9.86 17.72
C THR A 126 7.42 11.02 18.34
N LEU A 127 8.08 11.79 19.22
CA LEU A 127 7.49 12.99 19.83
C LEU A 127 7.50 14.22 18.91
N GLU A 128 8.30 14.19 17.85
CA GLU A 128 8.43 15.27 16.85
C GLU A 128 7.74 14.92 15.52
N MET A 129 7.38 13.65 15.33
CA MET A 129 6.79 13.13 14.13
C MET A 129 5.35 13.61 13.95
N SER A 130 4.98 13.89 12.72
CA SER A 130 3.60 14.12 12.24
C SER A 130 3.47 13.68 10.79
N VAL A 131 2.24 13.60 10.29
CA VAL A 131 1.96 13.33 8.86
C VAL A 131 2.72 14.30 7.95
N PHE A 132 2.83 15.58 8.35
CA PHE A 132 3.50 16.61 7.54
C PHE A 132 5.04 16.58 7.67
N THR A 133 5.59 16.08 8.79
CA THR A 133 7.04 15.81 8.85
C THR A 133 7.40 14.57 8.03
N GLU A 134 6.52 13.58 7.97
CA GLU A 134 6.68 12.40 7.11
C GLU A 134 6.49 12.75 5.63
N GLU A 135 5.60 13.69 5.31
CA GLU A 135 5.50 14.27 3.97
C GLU A 135 6.83 14.91 3.54
N ALA A 136 7.42 15.78 4.40
CA ALA A 136 8.71 16.39 4.11
C ALA A 136 9.85 15.36 3.95
N ASP A 137 9.81 14.25 4.71
CA ASP A 137 10.73 13.12 4.48
C ASP A 137 10.53 12.50 3.10
N LEU A 138 9.28 12.25 2.71
CA LEU A 138 8.95 11.66 1.41
C LEU A 138 9.34 12.58 0.25
N GLU A 139 9.14 13.89 0.38
CA GLU A 139 9.60 14.88 -0.60
C GLU A 139 11.11 14.83 -0.82
N ALA A 140 11.90 14.81 0.27
CA ALA A 140 13.35 14.69 0.18
C ALA A 140 13.78 13.37 -0.46
N VAL A 141 13.10 12.27 -0.13
CA VAL A 141 13.31 10.96 -0.73
C VAL A 141 12.97 10.97 -2.23
N MET A 142 11.87 11.61 -2.63
CA MET A 142 11.50 11.75 -4.05
C MET A 142 12.58 12.48 -4.84
N GLU A 143 13.07 13.61 -4.34
CA GLU A 143 14.12 14.40 -4.99
C GLU A 143 15.41 13.58 -5.16
N ASP A 144 15.86 12.88 -4.12
CA ASP A 144 17.09 12.11 -4.14
C ASP A 144 17.00 10.90 -5.08
N ILE A 145 15.92 10.11 -4.98
CA ILE A 145 15.71 8.92 -5.83
C ILE A 145 15.57 9.30 -7.31
N GLN A 146 14.87 10.39 -7.64
CA GLN A 146 14.79 10.90 -9.01
C GLN A 146 16.15 11.40 -9.56
N GLY A 147 17.07 11.74 -8.66
CA GLY A 147 18.44 12.16 -8.98
C GLY A 147 19.37 11.00 -9.38
N LEU A 148 19.01 9.73 -9.12
CA LEU A 148 19.84 8.58 -9.45
C LEU A 148 19.96 8.38 -10.97
N ASP A 149 21.18 8.09 -11.44
CA ASP A 149 21.47 7.91 -12.87
C ASP A 149 20.64 6.78 -13.52
N CYS A 150 20.29 5.76 -12.75
CA CYS A 150 19.51 4.60 -13.21
C CYS A 150 17.99 4.83 -13.20
N VAL A 151 17.50 5.96 -12.66
CA VAL A 151 16.06 6.22 -12.52
C VAL A 151 15.52 7.05 -13.67
N ASP A 152 14.39 6.61 -14.23
CA ASP A 152 13.55 7.40 -15.11
C ASP A 152 12.61 8.27 -14.27
N LYS A 153 12.98 9.52 -14.08
CA LYS A 153 12.25 10.48 -13.26
C LYS A 153 10.81 10.77 -13.71
N GLU A 154 10.49 10.51 -14.98
CA GLU A 154 9.13 10.68 -15.52
C GLU A 154 8.19 9.53 -15.08
N ASN A 155 8.76 8.46 -14.52
CA ASN A 155 8.06 7.26 -14.11
C ASN A 155 8.27 6.95 -12.62
N LEU A 156 7.96 7.93 -11.76
CA LEU A 156 7.96 7.78 -10.30
C LEU A 156 6.57 7.41 -9.79
N PHE A 157 6.50 6.37 -8.95
CA PHE A 157 5.29 5.90 -8.30
C PHE A 157 5.43 5.94 -6.77
N LEU A 158 4.35 6.24 -6.07
CA LEU A 158 4.30 6.14 -4.61
C LEU A 158 3.41 4.96 -4.20
N ILE A 159 3.91 4.16 -3.27
CA ILE A 159 3.14 3.10 -2.61
C ILE A 159 3.20 3.35 -1.12
N GLY A 160 2.04 3.43 -0.46
CA GLY A 160 2.02 3.66 0.98
C GLY A 160 1.00 2.81 1.71
N THR A 161 1.34 2.38 2.94
CA THR A 161 0.48 1.59 3.82
C THR A 161 -0.02 2.43 4.98
N SER A 162 -1.30 2.32 5.36
CA SER A 162 -1.86 2.97 6.56
C SER A 162 -1.53 4.48 6.60
N GLN A 163 -0.83 4.97 7.63
CA GLN A 163 -0.37 6.37 7.71
C GLN A 163 0.53 6.75 6.53
N GLY A 164 1.47 5.88 6.10
CA GLY A 164 2.27 6.11 4.91
C GLY A 164 1.43 6.19 3.62
N GLY A 165 0.25 5.54 3.59
CA GLY A 165 -0.74 5.70 2.52
C GLY A 165 -1.38 7.09 2.53
N ALA A 166 -1.70 7.62 3.71
CA ALA A 166 -2.19 9.00 3.86
C ALA A 166 -1.12 10.04 3.48
N VAL A 167 0.12 9.84 3.94
CA VAL A 167 1.27 10.68 3.56
C VAL A 167 1.49 10.65 2.05
N SER A 168 1.50 9.45 1.43
CA SER A 168 1.64 9.32 -0.03
C SER A 168 0.53 10.02 -0.80
N ALA A 169 -0.71 10.01 -0.27
CA ALA A 169 -1.85 10.70 -0.88
C ALA A 169 -1.66 12.23 -0.88
N ILE A 170 -1.24 12.80 0.25
CA ILE A 170 -0.97 14.23 0.41
C ILE A 170 0.21 14.64 -0.46
N THR A 171 1.36 13.96 -0.32
CA THR A 171 2.57 14.25 -1.11
C THR A 171 2.30 14.13 -2.60
N GLY A 172 1.60 13.09 -3.03
CA GLY A 172 1.26 12.90 -4.44
C GLY A 172 0.36 14.01 -5.00
N ALA A 173 -0.54 14.57 -4.18
CA ALA A 173 -1.38 15.71 -4.55
C ALA A 173 -0.57 16.99 -4.70
N HIS A 174 0.37 17.25 -3.80
CA HIS A 174 1.25 18.41 -3.85
C HIS A 174 2.29 18.33 -4.98
N HIS A 175 2.71 17.10 -5.35
CA HIS A 175 3.69 16.80 -6.39
C HIS A 175 3.10 16.05 -7.59
N LYS A 176 1.85 16.35 -7.94
CA LYS A 176 1.12 15.62 -8.99
C LYS A 176 1.80 15.60 -10.35
N ASP A 177 2.60 16.60 -10.67
CA ASP A 177 3.32 16.66 -11.95
C ASP A 177 4.50 15.67 -11.97
N GLU A 178 5.08 15.35 -10.82
CA GLU A 178 6.23 14.46 -10.65
C GLU A 178 5.80 13.00 -10.43
N VAL A 179 4.70 12.77 -9.69
CA VAL A 179 4.18 11.44 -9.37
C VAL A 179 3.31 10.93 -10.51
N ARG A 180 3.69 9.82 -11.12
CA ARG A 180 2.97 9.19 -12.24
C ARG A 180 1.74 8.41 -11.80
N GLY A 181 1.78 7.80 -10.63
CA GLY A 181 0.67 7.03 -10.08
C GLY A 181 0.89 6.69 -8.60
N MET A 182 -0.20 6.36 -7.92
CA MET A 182 -0.17 6.00 -6.50
C MET A 182 -0.93 4.70 -6.23
N VAL A 183 -0.37 3.89 -5.31
CA VAL A 183 -1.06 2.74 -4.73
C VAL A 183 -1.15 2.93 -3.22
N LEU A 184 -2.35 3.00 -2.69
CA LEU A 184 -2.62 3.27 -1.29
C LEU A 184 -3.25 2.02 -0.64
N LEU A 185 -2.48 1.37 0.24
CA LEU A 185 -2.88 0.15 0.94
C LEU A 185 -3.49 0.54 2.28
N TYR A 186 -4.78 0.25 2.46
CA TYR A 186 -5.54 0.58 3.68
C TYR A 186 -5.16 1.95 4.27
N PRO A 187 -5.22 3.05 3.42
CA PRO A 187 -4.71 4.36 3.81
C PRO A 187 -5.45 4.93 5.01
N ALA A 188 -4.71 5.51 5.95
CA ALA A 188 -5.26 6.02 7.20
C ALA A 188 -5.93 7.41 7.02
N PHE A 189 -6.93 7.51 6.15
CA PHE A 189 -7.70 8.76 5.96
C PHE A 189 -8.55 9.15 7.19
N ILE A 190 -8.61 8.28 8.19
CA ILE A 190 -9.25 8.51 9.49
C ILE A 190 -8.48 9.49 10.40
N LEU A 191 -7.20 9.78 10.14
CA LEU A 191 -6.29 10.48 11.07
C LEU A 191 -6.83 11.83 11.55
N ALA A 192 -7.33 12.66 10.64
CA ALA A 192 -7.87 13.97 11.00
C ALA A 192 -9.17 13.85 11.83
N GLU A 193 -10.04 12.88 11.49
CA GLU A 193 -11.24 12.60 12.26
C GLU A 193 -10.91 12.16 13.69
N GLN A 194 -9.96 11.22 13.84
CA GLN A 194 -9.48 10.76 15.15
C GLN A 194 -8.86 11.90 15.98
N ALA A 195 -8.08 12.79 15.37
CA ALA A 195 -7.53 13.94 16.07
C ALA A 195 -8.64 14.86 16.60
N ASN A 196 -9.66 15.18 15.78
CA ASN A 196 -10.79 16.01 16.15
C ASN A 196 -11.75 15.35 17.16
N GLU A 197 -11.85 14.02 17.18
CA GLU A 197 -12.59 13.28 18.21
C GLU A 197 -11.88 13.31 19.57
N LEU A 198 -10.54 13.22 19.57
CA LEU A 198 -9.75 13.21 20.80
C LEU A 198 -9.59 14.61 21.41
N PHE A 199 -9.43 15.64 20.57
CA PHE A 199 -9.10 16.99 21.02
C PHE A 199 -9.92 18.02 20.24
N GLN A 200 -10.56 18.95 20.98
CA GLN A 200 -11.39 20.00 20.38
C GLN A 200 -10.59 21.29 20.08
N SER A 201 -9.42 21.44 20.69
CA SER A 201 -8.52 22.56 20.47
C SER A 201 -7.05 22.18 20.73
N PRO A 202 -6.09 22.94 20.21
CA PRO A 202 -4.68 22.67 20.48
C PRO A 202 -4.29 22.67 21.95
N GLU A 203 -5.00 23.45 22.79
CA GLU A 203 -4.75 23.55 24.23
C GLU A 203 -5.07 22.26 25.00
N GLU A 204 -5.95 21.40 24.43
CA GLU A 204 -6.34 20.12 25.02
C GLU A 204 -5.31 19.01 24.71
N ILE A 205 -4.43 19.21 23.72
CA ILE A 205 -3.45 18.22 23.34
C ILE A 205 -2.32 18.20 24.39
N PRO A 206 -2.09 17.06 25.08
CA PRO A 206 -0.97 16.93 26.02
C PRO A 206 0.38 16.98 25.29
N ASP A 207 1.45 17.19 26.05
CA ASP A 207 2.81 17.17 25.48
C ASP A 207 3.15 15.81 24.86
N THR A 208 2.65 14.70 25.46
CA THR A 208 2.76 13.35 24.93
C THR A 208 1.45 12.60 25.06
N TYR A 209 1.19 11.68 24.15
CA TYR A 209 0.00 10.82 24.12
C TYR A 209 0.35 9.43 23.62
N TYR A 210 -0.16 8.39 24.30
CA TYR A 210 0.00 7.02 23.83
C TYR A 210 -1.05 6.68 22.78
N HIS A 211 -0.64 6.71 21.52
CA HIS A 211 -1.52 6.47 20.37
C HIS A 211 -1.25 5.10 19.76
N LEU A 212 -2.30 4.30 19.62
CA LEU A 212 -2.20 2.91 19.17
C LEU A 212 -1.19 2.11 20.01
N TRP A 213 0.05 1.97 19.57
CA TRP A 213 1.11 1.17 20.18
C TRP A 213 2.39 1.94 20.49
N MET A 214 2.40 3.26 20.37
CA MET A 214 3.57 4.08 20.64
C MET A 214 3.20 5.43 21.25
N GLU A 215 4.18 6.05 21.91
CA GLU A 215 4.04 7.42 22.40
C GLU A 215 4.37 8.41 21.28
N VAL A 216 3.49 9.38 21.08
CA VAL A 216 3.65 10.48 20.13
C VAL A 216 3.57 11.82 20.85
N GLY A 217 4.14 12.86 20.26
CA GLY A 217 4.06 14.20 20.81
C GLY A 217 2.83 14.98 20.35
N ARG A 218 2.64 16.17 20.90
CA ARG A 218 1.64 17.16 20.46
C ARG A 218 1.67 17.39 18.94
N ALA A 219 2.89 17.41 18.35
CA ALA A 219 3.14 17.64 16.94
C ALA A 219 2.38 16.65 16.03
N TYR A 220 2.00 15.47 16.55
CA TYR A 220 1.26 14.47 15.80
C TYR A 220 -0.19 14.90 15.53
N PHE A 221 -0.88 15.46 16.53
CA PHE A 221 -2.30 15.77 16.45
C PHE A 221 -2.60 17.21 16.04
N GLU A 222 -1.76 18.16 16.50
CA GLU A 222 -2.04 19.58 16.35
C GLU A 222 -2.29 20.00 14.89
N PRO A 223 -1.49 19.59 13.89
CA PRO A 223 -1.72 19.97 12.50
C PRO A 223 -2.90 19.22 11.84
N LEU A 224 -3.43 18.17 12.45
CA LEU A 224 -4.59 17.43 11.97
C LEU A 224 -5.92 18.04 12.41
N LEU A 225 -5.91 18.96 13.41
CA LEU A 225 -7.13 19.62 13.85
C LEU A 225 -7.69 20.53 12.76
N GLY A 226 -8.90 20.21 12.31
CA GLY A 226 -9.57 20.95 11.23
C GLY A 226 -9.00 20.69 9.83
N TYR A 227 -8.06 19.74 9.69
CA TYR A 227 -7.53 19.33 8.40
C TYR A 227 -8.51 18.41 7.66
N ASP A 228 -8.67 18.62 6.35
CA ASP A 228 -9.45 17.72 5.48
C ASP A 228 -8.52 17.01 4.49
N ILE A 229 -8.16 15.78 4.84
CA ILE A 229 -7.25 14.96 4.03
C ILE A 229 -7.85 14.59 2.66
N TYR A 230 -9.18 14.50 2.55
CA TYR A 230 -9.83 14.16 1.28
C TYR A 230 -9.83 15.33 0.31
N GLU A 231 -10.07 16.55 0.83
CA GLU A 231 -10.06 17.76 0.01
C GLU A 231 -8.64 17.99 -0.56
N ASP A 232 -7.62 17.78 0.27
CA ASP A 232 -6.22 17.92 -0.14
C ASP A 232 -5.82 16.84 -1.14
N ALA A 233 -6.06 15.57 -0.83
CA ALA A 233 -5.75 14.44 -1.71
C ALA A 233 -6.47 14.52 -3.08
N ALA A 234 -7.65 15.13 -3.15
CA ALA A 234 -8.42 15.32 -4.39
C ALA A 234 -7.71 16.18 -5.45
N ALA A 235 -6.67 16.93 -5.07
CA ALA A 235 -5.86 17.70 -6.02
C ALA A 235 -5.03 16.79 -6.95
N TYR A 236 -4.84 15.52 -6.61
CA TYR A 236 -4.21 14.54 -7.50
C TYR A 236 -5.19 14.08 -8.58
N ASP A 237 -4.89 14.39 -9.83
CA ASP A 237 -5.80 14.20 -10.97
C ASP A 237 -5.49 12.98 -11.85
N LYS A 238 -4.47 12.17 -11.46
CA LYS A 238 -4.15 10.90 -12.12
C LYS A 238 -4.80 9.73 -11.38
N GLU A 239 -4.72 8.53 -11.95
CA GLU A 239 -5.36 7.36 -11.38
C GLU A 239 -4.67 6.89 -10.09
N VAL A 240 -5.48 6.57 -9.09
CA VAL A 240 -5.07 6.02 -7.78
C VAL A 240 -5.63 4.61 -7.64
N LEU A 241 -4.79 3.65 -7.23
CA LEU A 241 -5.25 2.34 -6.80
C LEU A 241 -5.35 2.29 -5.27
N LEU A 242 -6.54 2.00 -4.76
CA LEU A 242 -6.80 1.74 -3.35
C LEU A 242 -6.93 0.23 -3.12
N LEU A 243 -6.19 -0.31 -2.15
CA LEU A 243 -6.32 -1.70 -1.71
C LEU A 243 -6.74 -1.71 -0.25
N HIS A 244 -7.86 -2.37 0.11
CA HIS A 244 -8.36 -2.37 1.48
C HIS A 244 -8.98 -3.71 1.86
N GLY A 245 -8.76 -4.15 3.11
CA GLY A 245 -9.40 -5.35 3.66
C GLY A 245 -10.80 -5.07 4.19
N ASP A 246 -11.75 -5.97 3.95
CA ASP A 246 -13.14 -5.82 4.46
C ASP A 246 -13.31 -6.14 5.95
N GLN A 247 -12.25 -6.64 6.61
CA GLN A 247 -12.20 -6.91 8.05
C GLN A 247 -11.23 -5.97 8.79
N ASP A 248 -10.90 -4.82 8.19
CA ASP A 248 -10.03 -3.84 8.83
C ASP A 248 -10.76 -3.14 9.99
N SER A 249 -10.27 -3.39 11.20
CA SER A 249 -10.82 -2.82 12.45
C SER A 249 -10.05 -1.59 12.96
N ILE A 250 -8.94 -1.22 12.31
CA ILE A 250 -8.12 -0.05 12.65
C ILE A 250 -8.52 1.13 11.78
N VAL A 251 -8.54 0.93 10.46
CA VAL A 251 -9.07 1.88 9.49
C VAL A 251 -10.24 1.21 8.76
N PRO A 252 -11.49 1.51 9.08
CA PRO A 252 -12.64 0.94 8.39
C PRO A 252 -12.60 1.15 6.87
N LEU A 253 -13.01 0.13 6.11
CA LEU A 253 -13.08 0.16 4.64
C LEU A 253 -13.80 1.40 4.09
N SER A 254 -14.80 1.91 4.83
CA SER A 254 -15.57 3.09 4.45
C SER A 254 -14.74 4.34 4.20
N TYR A 255 -13.52 4.45 4.76
CA TYR A 255 -12.62 5.56 4.48
C TYR A 255 -12.04 5.49 3.07
N SER A 256 -11.73 4.29 2.57
CA SER A 256 -11.35 4.11 1.16
C SER A 256 -12.53 4.20 0.20
N GLU A 257 -13.70 3.75 0.61
CA GLU A 257 -14.94 3.94 -0.17
C GLU A 257 -15.25 5.43 -0.34
N LYS A 258 -15.12 6.21 0.74
CA LYS A 258 -15.29 7.68 0.69
C LYS A 258 -14.27 8.34 -0.23
N ALA A 259 -13.03 7.86 -0.27
CA ALA A 259 -11.99 8.43 -1.15
C ALA A 259 -12.36 8.38 -2.64
N LEU A 260 -13.17 7.39 -3.07
CA LEU A 260 -13.67 7.32 -4.45
C LEU A 260 -14.57 8.49 -4.83
N GLU A 261 -15.17 9.18 -3.86
CA GLU A 261 -16.03 10.34 -4.10
C GLU A 261 -15.19 11.61 -4.35
N TYR A 262 -13.92 11.62 -3.93
CA TYR A 262 -13.05 12.77 -3.98
C TYR A 262 -12.01 12.71 -5.11
N TYR A 263 -11.40 11.52 -5.33
CA TYR A 263 -10.43 11.39 -6.42
C TYR A 263 -11.11 11.47 -7.79
N PRO A 264 -10.60 12.27 -8.73
CA PRO A 264 -11.11 12.32 -10.12
C PRO A 264 -11.02 10.98 -10.83
N SER A 265 -10.02 10.16 -10.48
CA SER A 265 -9.81 8.81 -11.02
C SER A 265 -9.22 7.91 -9.94
N ALA A 266 -10.00 6.95 -9.45
CA ALA A 266 -9.53 5.96 -8.51
C ALA A 266 -10.23 4.61 -8.70
N GLU A 267 -9.51 3.54 -8.41
CA GLU A 267 -10.04 2.17 -8.36
C GLU A 267 -9.84 1.61 -6.94
N LEU A 268 -10.87 0.99 -6.36
CA LEU A 268 -10.79 0.31 -5.07
C LEU A 268 -10.89 -1.21 -5.30
N LYS A 269 -9.88 -1.95 -4.86
CA LYS A 269 -9.90 -3.40 -4.76
C LYS A 269 -10.06 -3.79 -3.30
N VAL A 270 -11.14 -4.47 -2.98
CA VAL A 270 -11.40 -4.99 -1.64
C VAL A 270 -10.84 -6.40 -1.52
N ILE A 271 -9.95 -6.63 -0.54
CA ILE A 271 -9.39 -7.94 -0.25
C ILE A 271 -10.22 -8.60 0.85
N SER A 272 -11.01 -9.59 0.46
CA SER A 272 -11.97 -10.23 1.35
C SER A 272 -11.28 -11.03 2.46
N GLY A 273 -11.74 -10.84 3.70
CA GLY A 273 -11.19 -11.45 4.90
C GLY A 273 -9.89 -10.83 5.40
N ALA A 274 -9.34 -9.83 4.72
CA ALA A 274 -8.14 -9.14 5.17
C ALA A 274 -8.49 -8.07 6.23
N GLY A 275 -7.62 -7.97 7.25
CA GLY A 275 -7.64 -6.91 8.26
C GLY A 275 -6.71 -5.75 7.89
N HIS A 276 -6.23 -5.02 8.92
CA HIS A 276 -5.26 -3.94 8.76
C HIS A 276 -3.85 -4.51 8.52
N GLY A 277 -3.49 -4.66 7.24
CA GLY A 277 -2.27 -5.29 6.78
C GLY A 277 -2.54 -6.55 5.93
N PHE A 278 -1.68 -6.78 4.96
CA PHE A 278 -1.79 -7.93 4.06
C PHE A 278 -0.66 -8.91 4.31
N TYR A 279 -1.00 -10.18 4.56
CA TYR A 279 -0.06 -11.25 4.88
C TYR A 279 -0.43 -12.52 4.12
N GLY A 280 0.57 -13.35 3.78
CA GLY A 280 0.35 -14.60 3.06
C GLY A 280 -0.38 -14.37 1.73
N GLU A 281 -1.43 -15.14 1.44
CA GLU A 281 -2.19 -15.05 0.20
C GLU A 281 -2.78 -13.65 -0.07
N ASN A 282 -3.11 -12.89 0.98
CA ASN A 282 -3.59 -11.52 0.83
C ASN A 282 -2.47 -10.57 0.37
N ALA A 283 -1.22 -10.80 0.78
CA ALA A 283 -0.07 -10.05 0.30
C ALA A 283 0.22 -10.39 -1.17
N ASP A 284 0.16 -11.66 -1.55
CA ASP A 284 0.35 -12.10 -2.93
C ASP A 284 -0.72 -11.49 -3.85
N LEU A 285 -1.97 -11.44 -3.38
CA LEU A 285 -3.06 -10.81 -4.12
C LEU A 285 -2.84 -9.29 -4.26
N ALA A 286 -2.40 -8.62 -3.20
CA ALA A 286 -2.08 -7.19 -3.24
C ALA A 286 -0.95 -6.90 -4.23
N VAL A 287 0.12 -7.71 -4.24
CA VAL A 287 1.21 -7.63 -5.23
C VAL A 287 0.67 -7.76 -6.64
N GLY A 288 -0.21 -8.73 -6.89
CA GLY A 288 -0.84 -8.92 -8.20
C GLY A 288 -1.58 -7.67 -8.69
N TYR A 289 -2.39 -7.04 -7.83
CA TYR A 289 -3.09 -5.80 -8.17
C TYR A 289 -2.13 -4.62 -8.39
N ILE A 290 -1.07 -4.52 -7.60
CA ILE A 290 -0.04 -3.48 -7.76
C ILE A 290 0.63 -3.62 -9.12
N LEU A 291 1.06 -4.83 -9.49
CA LEU A 291 1.71 -5.10 -10.78
C LEU A 291 0.78 -4.78 -11.95
N GLU A 292 -0.48 -5.25 -11.90
CA GLU A 292 -1.47 -4.93 -12.93
C GLU A 292 -1.67 -3.42 -13.10
N TYR A 293 -1.68 -2.67 -11.99
CA TYR A 293 -1.79 -1.22 -12.00
C TYR A 293 -0.56 -0.57 -12.64
N LEU A 294 0.64 -0.97 -12.24
CA LEU A 294 1.90 -0.41 -12.75
C LEU A 294 2.07 -0.71 -14.24
N ASP A 295 1.80 -1.95 -14.67
CA ASP A 295 1.87 -2.35 -16.07
C ASP A 295 0.94 -1.49 -16.96
N LYS A 296 -0.28 -1.21 -16.50
CA LYS A 296 -1.21 -0.32 -17.20
C LYS A 296 -0.65 1.10 -17.34
N ARG A 297 0.10 1.59 -16.32
CA ARG A 297 0.71 2.93 -16.34
C ARG A 297 1.96 2.98 -17.22
N MET A 298 2.67 1.85 -17.33
CA MET A 298 3.83 1.71 -18.21
C MET A 298 3.44 1.36 -19.65
N ALA A 299 2.20 0.90 -19.90
CA ALA A 299 1.73 0.55 -21.22
C ALA A 299 1.79 1.74 -22.19
N GLY A 300 2.45 1.53 -23.35
CA GLY A 300 2.66 2.57 -24.36
C GLY A 300 4.01 3.30 -24.23
N LEU A 301 4.79 3.01 -23.19
CA LEU A 301 6.22 3.32 -23.17
C LEU A 301 6.98 2.20 -23.91
N PRO A 302 8.10 2.51 -24.60
CA PRO A 302 8.95 1.44 -25.11
C PRO A 302 9.36 0.56 -23.93
N LEU A 303 9.01 -0.73 -23.98
CA LEU A 303 9.57 -1.73 -23.07
C LEU A 303 11.08 -1.78 -23.40
N TYR A 304 11.85 -1.36 -22.44
CA TYR A 304 13.31 -1.30 -22.55
C TYR A 304 13.91 -2.70 -22.46
#